data_cfdbcbd392ff293c56d64c7e95dbeb8a
#
_entry.id   cfdbcbd392ff293c56d64c7e95dbeb8a
#
_cell.length_a   1.000
_cell.length_b   1.000
_cell.length_c   1.000
_cell.angle_alpha   90.00
_cell.angle_beta   90.00
_cell.angle_gamma   90.00
#
_symmetry.space_group_name_H-M   'P 1'
#
loop_
_entity.id
_entity.type
_entity.pdbx_description
1 polymer ?
#
loop_
_entity_poly.entity_id
_entity_poly.type
_entity_poly.pdbx_seq_one_letter_code
_entity_poly.pdbx_strand_id
1 'polypeptide(L)'
;MTERSVFGYKTTYPFYKDIHVSLVWFGGFALSQKRKCEIGLHENFKAAYPNEKVLEISSTSLMSLGARLSAIKLKKRTKRGITYVEPAFQSSRIYSDETRRVGPFPEYMFLPGKECKKIVKKESLGMHSYQYYFDGLTFYAPEHHISQFYDFLYLNAFENEVVMKELLNCGYTAFSDLATKSLNCQARSAAIFVGLVKAGLIDEVRDYETYLKLFRTSIDGRAVGPESYEGVPPFINGAYRPLSPVVPCKLGKKEVEAYYAEHCYMLTNRKSEDNYLDV
;
A
#
# COMPACT_ATOMS: atom_id res chain seq x y z
N MET A 1 -25.23 -13.02 0.00
CA MET A 1 -24.40 -12.13 0.82
C MET A 1 -22.94 -12.47 0.56
N THR A 2 -22.05 -11.53 0.62
CA THR A 2 -20.59 -11.74 0.53
C THR A 2 -19.91 -11.03 1.68
N GLU A 3 -18.72 -11.49 2.07
CA GLU A 3 -17.92 -10.83 3.11
C GLU A 3 -16.76 -10.06 2.49
N ARG A 4 -16.38 -8.98 3.15
CA ARG A 4 -15.19 -8.18 2.84
C ARG A 4 -14.51 -7.75 4.11
N SER A 5 -13.18 -7.66 4.03
CA SER A 5 -12.36 -7.16 5.13
C SER A 5 -12.43 -5.64 5.22
N VAL A 6 -12.55 -5.17 6.45
CA VAL A 6 -12.32 -3.80 6.87
C VAL A 6 -11.17 -3.83 7.87
N PHE A 7 -10.11 -3.06 7.61
CA PHE A 7 -8.91 -3.07 8.42
C PHE A 7 -8.91 -1.89 9.39
N GLY A 8 -9.10 -2.16 10.68
CA GLY A 8 -8.90 -1.18 11.74
C GLY A 8 -7.42 -1.09 12.12
N TYR A 9 -6.91 0.08 12.51
CA TYR A 9 -5.55 0.18 13.02
C TYR A 9 -5.42 -0.37 14.47
N LYS A 10 -4.20 -0.76 14.83
CA LYS A 10 -3.75 -1.08 16.20
C LYS A 10 -2.40 -0.41 16.44
N THR A 11 -2.10 -0.07 17.68
CA THR A 11 -0.79 0.49 18.07
C THR A 11 0.24 -0.57 18.42
N THR A 12 -0.14 -1.85 18.34
CA THR A 12 0.72 -3.01 18.58
C THR A 12 0.71 -3.94 17.38
N TYR A 13 1.74 -4.76 17.21
CA TYR A 13 1.81 -5.78 16.16
C TYR A 13 0.50 -6.57 16.03
N PRO A 14 0.02 -6.83 14.83
CA PRO A 14 0.55 -6.49 13.51
C PRO A 14 0.18 -5.08 13.00
N PHE A 15 -0.19 -4.16 13.85
CA PHE A 15 -0.60 -2.76 13.62
C PHE A 15 -1.93 -2.59 12.89
N TYR A 16 -2.63 -3.68 12.63
CA TYR A 16 -4.00 -3.70 12.11
C TYR A 16 -4.82 -4.83 12.75
N LYS A 17 -6.13 -4.70 12.64
CA LYS A 17 -7.11 -5.78 12.90
C LYS A 17 -7.92 -6.01 11.62
N ASP A 18 -8.17 -7.24 11.26
CA ASP A 18 -9.06 -7.61 10.15
C ASP A 18 -10.47 -7.85 10.70
N ILE A 19 -11.44 -7.15 10.15
CA ILE A 19 -12.85 -7.20 10.55
C ILE A 19 -13.64 -7.60 9.33
N HIS A 20 -14.28 -8.78 9.40
CA HIS A 20 -15.12 -9.28 8.32
C HIS A 20 -16.52 -8.69 8.41
N VAL A 21 -16.96 -8.06 7.33
CA VAL A 21 -18.27 -7.40 7.24
C VAL A 21 -19.05 -7.99 6.06
N SER A 22 -20.26 -8.47 6.36
CA SER A 22 -21.17 -8.97 5.33
C SER A 22 -21.86 -7.81 4.60
N LEU A 23 -22.03 -7.96 3.28
CA LEU A 23 -22.76 -7.00 2.46
C LEU A 23 -23.54 -7.68 1.33
N VAL A 24 -24.50 -6.96 0.77
CA VAL A 24 -25.13 -7.33 -0.50
C VAL A 24 -24.19 -6.89 -1.63
N TRP A 25 -23.73 -7.85 -2.42
CA TRP A 25 -22.85 -7.56 -3.54
C TRP A 25 -23.65 -7.21 -4.79
N PHE A 26 -23.46 -6.01 -5.30
CA PHE A 26 -24.02 -5.56 -6.58
C PHE A 26 -23.01 -5.91 -7.68
N GLY A 27 -23.33 -6.94 -8.49
CA GLY A 27 -22.46 -7.40 -9.58
C GLY A 27 -22.32 -6.39 -10.71
N GLY A 28 -21.25 -6.53 -11.50
CA GLY A 28 -20.97 -5.70 -12.67
C GLY A 28 -19.78 -4.76 -12.50
N PHE A 29 -19.38 -4.13 -13.63
CA PHE A 29 -18.20 -3.26 -13.69
C PHE A 29 -18.54 -1.77 -13.58
N ALA A 30 -19.83 -1.40 -13.59
CA ALA A 30 -20.27 -0.01 -13.52
C ALA A 30 -19.84 0.63 -12.20
N LEU A 31 -19.40 1.88 -12.28
CA LEU A 31 -18.98 2.66 -11.11
C LEU A 31 -20.12 2.78 -10.07
N SER A 32 -21.36 2.93 -10.54
CA SER A 32 -22.54 2.97 -9.66
C SER A 32 -22.71 1.70 -8.82
N GLN A 33 -22.43 0.53 -9.38
CA GLN A 33 -22.51 -0.74 -8.65
C GLN A 33 -21.42 -0.82 -7.56
N LYS A 34 -20.20 -0.42 -7.90
CA LYS A 34 -19.10 -0.36 -6.93
C LYS A 34 -19.40 0.56 -5.77
N ARG A 35 -19.96 1.75 -6.05
CA ARG A 35 -20.37 2.72 -5.04
C ARG A 35 -21.49 2.21 -4.14
N LYS A 36 -22.46 1.47 -4.68
CA LYS A 36 -23.49 0.79 -3.87
C LYS A 36 -22.87 -0.23 -2.92
N CYS A 37 -21.88 -1.00 -3.38
CA CYS A 37 -21.16 -1.94 -2.52
C CYS A 37 -20.35 -1.21 -1.43
N GLU A 38 -19.68 -0.09 -1.77
CA GLU A 38 -18.95 0.74 -0.80
C GLU A 38 -19.89 1.27 0.30
N ILE A 39 -21.00 1.86 -0.10
CA ILE A 39 -22.01 2.38 0.85
C ILE A 39 -22.53 1.24 1.75
N GLY A 40 -22.98 0.12 1.18
CA GLY A 40 -23.51 -1.00 1.94
C GLY A 40 -22.49 -1.62 2.91
N LEU A 41 -21.21 -1.71 2.51
CA LEU A 41 -20.14 -2.16 3.40
C LEU A 41 -19.96 -1.20 4.58
N HIS A 42 -19.90 0.10 4.30
CA HIS A 42 -19.67 1.13 5.32
C HIS A 42 -20.86 1.27 6.27
N GLU A 43 -22.09 1.17 5.79
CA GLU A 43 -23.30 1.18 6.63
C GLU A 43 -23.34 -0.03 7.58
N ASN A 44 -23.05 -1.24 7.07
CA ASN A 44 -23.02 -2.44 7.89
C ASN A 44 -21.86 -2.42 8.91
N PHE A 45 -20.68 -1.90 8.50
CA PHE A 45 -19.58 -1.69 9.43
C PHE A 45 -19.96 -0.69 10.53
N LYS A 46 -20.55 0.45 10.17
CA LYS A 46 -20.96 1.49 11.12
C LYS A 46 -22.06 1.02 12.07
N ALA A 47 -22.97 0.16 11.61
CA ALA A 47 -23.99 -0.43 12.48
C ALA A 47 -23.38 -1.29 13.60
N ALA A 48 -22.29 -2.02 13.29
CA ALA A 48 -21.56 -2.84 14.28
C ALA A 48 -20.54 -2.02 15.11
N TYR A 49 -20.01 -0.94 14.54
CA TYR A 49 -18.95 -0.10 15.13
C TYR A 49 -19.31 1.39 15.01
N PRO A 50 -20.31 1.90 15.74
CA PRO A 50 -20.89 3.23 15.53
C PRO A 50 -19.91 4.39 15.77
N ASN A 51 -18.88 4.17 16.59
CA ASN A 51 -17.87 5.18 16.92
C ASN A 51 -16.64 5.14 15.99
N GLU A 52 -16.59 4.17 15.07
CA GLU A 52 -15.48 4.02 14.14
C GLU A 52 -15.79 4.75 12.81
N LYS A 53 -14.76 5.32 12.19
CA LYS A 53 -14.87 6.03 10.92
C LYS A 53 -14.09 5.27 9.85
N VAL A 54 -14.80 4.79 8.84
CA VAL A 54 -14.21 3.97 7.77
C VAL A 54 -13.99 4.78 6.49
N LEU A 55 -12.87 4.49 5.79
CA LEU A 55 -12.51 5.06 4.49
C LEU A 55 -12.26 3.95 3.48
N GLU A 56 -12.94 4.01 2.33
CA GLU A 56 -12.59 3.17 1.18
C GLU A 56 -11.31 3.69 0.51
N ILE A 57 -10.31 2.83 0.34
CA ILE A 57 -9.08 3.13 -0.37
C ILE A 57 -9.09 2.42 -1.73
N SER A 58 -9.55 3.13 -2.73
CA SER A 58 -9.55 2.66 -4.11
C SER A 58 -9.58 3.84 -5.08
N SER A 59 -9.18 3.63 -6.32
CA SER A 59 -9.25 4.69 -7.34
C SER A 59 -10.67 5.15 -7.65
N THR A 60 -11.67 4.43 -7.18
CA THR A 60 -13.10 4.71 -7.39
C THR A 60 -13.82 5.11 -6.11
N SER A 61 -13.08 5.30 -5.01
CA SER A 61 -13.63 5.74 -3.72
C SER A 61 -14.50 7.00 -3.88
N LEU A 62 -15.59 7.04 -3.13
CA LEU A 62 -16.46 8.23 -3.03
C LEU A 62 -15.71 9.42 -2.41
N MET A 63 -14.72 9.13 -1.57
CA MET A 63 -13.93 10.15 -0.88
C MET A 63 -12.64 10.43 -1.67
N SER A 64 -12.39 11.72 -1.96
CA SER A 64 -11.18 12.17 -2.66
C SER A 64 -9.88 11.67 -1.98
N LEU A 65 -9.83 11.72 -0.64
CA LEU A 65 -8.70 11.20 0.12
C LEU A 65 -8.45 9.71 -0.15
N GLY A 66 -9.50 8.88 -0.12
CA GLY A 66 -9.37 7.45 -0.41
C GLY A 66 -8.89 7.17 -1.83
N ALA A 67 -9.33 7.98 -2.79
CA ALA A 67 -8.87 7.86 -4.17
C ALA A 67 -7.38 8.23 -4.32
N ARG A 68 -6.90 9.27 -3.63
CA ARG A 68 -5.48 9.68 -3.63
C ARG A 68 -4.57 8.68 -2.91
N LEU A 69 -5.10 7.97 -1.92
CA LEU A 69 -4.41 6.91 -1.21
C LEU A 69 -4.33 5.60 -2.02
N SER A 70 -5.04 5.47 -3.12
CA SER A 70 -4.96 4.25 -3.92
C SER A 70 -3.56 4.06 -4.51
N ALA A 71 -3.07 2.82 -4.56
CA ALA A 71 -1.73 2.50 -5.04
C ALA A 71 -1.44 2.98 -6.46
N ILE A 72 -2.46 3.14 -7.29
CA ILE A 72 -2.33 3.68 -8.66
C ILE A 72 -2.23 5.21 -8.72
N LYS A 73 -2.49 5.91 -7.60
CA LYS A 73 -2.41 7.37 -7.50
C LYS A 73 -1.44 7.85 -6.42
N LEU A 74 -1.05 6.98 -5.51
CA LEU A 74 -0.10 7.32 -4.45
C LEU A 74 1.31 7.33 -5.03
N LYS A 75 1.93 8.51 -5.07
CA LYS A 75 3.25 8.74 -5.66
C LYS A 75 4.36 8.09 -4.85
N LYS A 76 5.34 7.54 -5.53
CA LYS A 76 6.54 6.93 -4.98
C LYS A 76 7.78 7.52 -5.65
N ARG A 77 8.66 8.11 -4.86
CA ARG A 77 9.97 8.57 -5.32
C ARG A 77 10.91 7.37 -5.47
N THR A 78 11.64 7.33 -6.57
CA THR A 78 12.68 6.35 -6.88
C THR A 78 13.96 7.09 -7.29
N LYS A 79 15.08 6.39 -7.40
CA LYS A 79 16.33 6.96 -7.92
C LYS A 79 16.21 7.47 -9.37
N ARG A 80 15.23 6.95 -10.13
CA ARG A 80 14.99 7.28 -11.54
C ARG A 80 13.94 8.36 -11.76
N GLY A 81 13.24 8.79 -10.70
CA GLY A 81 12.16 9.77 -10.78
C GLY A 81 10.97 9.41 -9.90
N ILE A 82 9.83 10.04 -10.17
CA ILE A 82 8.59 9.82 -9.43
C ILE A 82 7.69 8.89 -10.23
N THR A 83 7.20 7.85 -9.61
CA THR A 83 6.19 6.92 -10.13
C THR A 83 5.05 6.76 -9.12
N TYR A 84 4.22 5.73 -9.28
CA TYR A 84 3.19 5.36 -8.32
C TYR A 84 3.49 4.01 -7.66
N VAL A 85 2.86 3.73 -6.52
CA VAL A 85 3.10 2.49 -5.77
C VAL A 85 2.82 1.24 -6.60
N GLU A 86 1.71 1.21 -7.35
CA GLU A 86 1.35 0.04 -8.15
C GLU A 86 2.39 -0.28 -9.26
N PRO A 87 2.78 0.65 -10.15
CA PRO A 87 3.81 0.35 -11.13
C PRO A 87 5.18 0.09 -10.50
N ALA A 88 5.56 0.76 -9.40
CA ALA A 88 6.78 0.45 -8.67
C ALA A 88 6.79 -0.99 -8.18
N PHE A 89 5.67 -1.45 -7.61
CA PHE A 89 5.51 -2.84 -7.15
C PHE A 89 5.56 -3.84 -8.32
N GLN A 90 4.78 -3.61 -9.37
CA GLN A 90 4.70 -4.56 -10.49
C GLN A 90 6.02 -4.68 -11.24
N SER A 91 6.68 -3.54 -11.54
CA SER A 91 7.95 -3.53 -12.27
C SER A 91 9.14 -4.07 -11.50
N SER A 92 9.06 -4.09 -10.17
CA SER A 92 10.10 -4.64 -9.30
C SER A 92 10.13 -6.16 -9.27
N ARG A 93 9.05 -6.82 -9.68
CA ARG A 93 8.88 -8.26 -9.52
C ARG A 93 9.83 -9.04 -10.41
N ILE A 94 10.38 -10.10 -9.86
CA ILE A 94 11.17 -11.10 -10.56
C ILE A 94 10.42 -12.43 -10.46
N TYR A 95 10.22 -13.05 -11.59
CA TYR A 95 9.51 -14.31 -11.72
C TYR A 95 10.46 -15.39 -12.21
N SER A 96 10.21 -16.61 -11.80
CA SER A 96 10.88 -17.77 -12.37
C SER A 96 9.94 -18.96 -12.49
N ASP A 97 10.30 -19.84 -13.39
CA ASP A 97 9.88 -21.22 -13.45
C ASP A 97 11.15 -22.12 -13.53
N GLU A 98 10.99 -23.39 -13.84
CA GLU A 98 12.10 -24.35 -13.93
C GLU A 98 13.09 -24.03 -15.07
N THR A 99 12.67 -23.23 -16.05
CA THR A 99 13.39 -23.04 -17.32
C THR A 99 13.92 -21.63 -17.53
N ARG A 100 13.26 -20.63 -16.95
CA ARG A 100 13.57 -19.22 -17.22
C ARG A 100 13.29 -18.32 -16.02
N ARG A 101 13.93 -17.14 -16.06
CA ARG A 101 13.71 -16.02 -15.14
C ARG A 101 13.38 -14.77 -15.94
N VAL A 102 12.35 -14.02 -15.55
CA VAL A 102 11.96 -12.76 -16.16
C VAL A 102 11.78 -11.66 -15.12
N GLY A 103 12.02 -10.41 -15.52
CA GLY A 103 12.07 -9.26 -14.61
C GLY A 103 13.45 -9.08 -13.94
N PRO A 104 13.62 -7.99 -13.17
CA PRO A 104 12.65 -6.91 -13.01
C PRO A 104 12.35 -6.19 -14.32
N PHE A 105 11.34 -5.34 -14.35
CA PHE A 105 10.86 -4.63 -15.54
C PHE A 105 10.99 -3.09 -15.36
N PRO A 106 12.19 -2.56 -15.16
CA PRO A 106 12.36 -1.14 -14.81
C PRO A 106 11.89 -0.18 -15.91
N GLU A 107 11.77 -0.63 -17.15
CA GLU A 107 11.22 0.11 -18.29
C GLU A 107 9.71 0.36 -18.15
N TYR A 108 8.98 -0.46 -17.41
CA TYR A 108 7.54 -0.32 -17.20
C TYR A 108 7.17 0.46 -15.93
N MET A 109 8.18 0.87 -15.14
CA MET A 109 7.97 1.55 -13.84
C MET A 109 7.21 2.87 -13.95
N PHE A 110 7.29 3.55 -15.09
CA PHE A 110 6.66 4.85 -15.31
C PHE A 110 5.38 4.77 -16.16
N LEU A 111 4.93 3.57 -16.49
CA LEU A 111 3.65 3.36 -17.18
C LEU A 111 2.48 3.54 -16.18
N PRO A 112 1.27 3.84 -16.67
CA PRO A 112 0.07 3.77 -15.86
C PRO A 112 -0.07 2.41 -15.16
N GLY A 113 -0.43 2.40 -13.87
CA GLY A 113 -0.38 1.18 -13.04
C GLY A 113 -1.15 -0.01 -13.61
N LYS A 114 -2.30 0.23 -14.27
CA LYS A 114 -3.08 -0.83 -14.92
C LYS A 114 -2.37 -1.41 -16.15
N GLU A 115 -1.68 -0.58 -16.90
CA GLU A 115 -0.91 -0.96 -18.09
C GLU A 115 0.32 -1.75 -17.69
N CYS A 116 1.13 -1.22 -16.76
CA CYS A 116 2.28 -1.92 -16.19
C CYS A 116 1.89 -3.33 -15.71
N LYS A 117 0.82 -3.43 -14.90
CA LYS A 117 0.31 -4.71 -14.41
C LYS A 117 -0.07 -5.68 -15.53
N LYS A 118 -0.71 -5.18 -16.60
CA LYS A 118 -1.12 -6.00 -17.74
C LYS A 118 0.08 -6.55 -18.49
N ILE A 119 1.09 -5.72 -18.74
CA ILE A 119 2.31 -6.13 -19.46
C ILE A 119 3.10 -7.13 -18.62
N VAL A 120 3.40 -6.81 -17.36
CA VAL A 120 4.13 -7.70 -16.45
C VAL A 120 3.44 -9.06 -16.33
N LYS A 121 2.10 -9.08 -16.19
CA LYS A 121 1.34 -10.34 -16.16
C LYS A 121 1.49 -11.16 -17.45
N LYS A 122 1.55 -10.50 -18.62
CA LYS A 122 1.76 -11.18 -19.91
C LYS A 122 3.16 -11.77 -20.01
N GLU A 123 4.18 -11.00 -19.62
CA GLU A 123 5.60 -11.42 -19.65
C GLU A 123 5.89 -12.60 -18.70
N SER A 124 5.20 -12.65 -17.57
CA SER A 124 5.39 -13.63 -16.49
C SER A 124 4.33 -14.75 -16.46
N LEU A 125 3.62 -14.96 -17.59
CA LEU A 125 2.55 -15.95 -17.63
C LEU A 125 3.05 -17.36 -17.29
N GLY A 126 2.40 -17.99 -16.29
CA GLY A 126 2.75 -19.32 -15.80
C GLY A 126 3.91 -19.38 -14.81
N MET A 127 4.46 -18.24 -14.41
CA MET A 127 5.61 -18.16 -13.52
C MET A 127 5.24 -17.66 -12.13
N HIS A 128 6.06 -17.96 -11.14
CA HIS A 128 5.90 -17.52 -9.76
C HIS A 128 6.88 -16.39 -9.41
N SER A 129 6.38 -15.36 -8.71
CA SER A 129 7.21 -14.28 -8.20
C SER A 129 7.70 -14.60 -6.79
N TYR A 130 9.00 -14.57 -6.59
CA TYR A 130 9.64 -14.88 -5.31
C TYR A 130 10.63 -13.81 -4.86
N GLN A 131 10.89 -12.82 -5.72
CA GLN A 131 11.91 -11.79 -5.50
C GLN A 131 11.46 -10.47 -6.11
N TYR A 132 11.98 -9.38 -5.55
CA TYR A 132 11.80 -8.05 -6.08
C TYR A 132 13.15 -7.35 -6.21
N TYR A 133 13.28 -6.50 -7.21
CA TYR A 133 14.42 -5.61 -7.35
C TYR A 133 13.92 -4.18 -7.53
N PHE A 134 14.28 -3.33 -6.58
CA PHE A 134 13.82 -1.95 -6.55
C PHE A 134 14.93 -1.01 -6.07
N ASP A 135 15.19 0.06 -6.82
CA ASP A 135 16.17 1.10 -6.50
C ASP A 135 17.60 0.58 -6.21
N GLY A 136 18.01 -0.50 -6.85
CA GLY A 136 19.33 -1.08 -6.70
C GLY A 136 19.43 -2.16 -5.60
N LEU A 137 18.31 -2.54 -5.02
CA LEU A 137 18.23 -3.53 -3.95
C LEU A 137 17.37 -4.72 -4.34
N THR A 138 17.76 -5.88 -3.86
CA THR A 138 17.00 -7.11 -4.00
C THR A 138 16.27 -7.40 -2.70
N PHE A 139 14.98 -7.71 -2.82
CA PHE A 139 14.11 -8.08 -1.72
C PHE A 139 13.60 -9.49 -1.95
N TYR A 140 13.69 -10.34 -0.94
CA TYR A 140 13.10 -11.67 -0.98
C TYR A 140 11.72 -11.62 -0.33
N ALA A 141 10.75 -12.25 -0.98
CA ALA A 141 9.45 -12.44 -0.42
C ALA A 141 9.10 -13.92 -0.51
N PRO A 142 9.36 -14.68 0.55
CA PRO A 142 8.82 -16.03 0.68
C PRO A 142 7.30 -16.01 0.47
N GLU A 143 6.71 -17.08 -0.02
CA GLU A 143 5.29 -17.15 -0.38
C GLU A 143 4.35 -16.63 0.72
N HIS A 144 4.72 -16.79 1.98
CA HIS A 144 3.95 -16.33 3.14
C HIS A 144 4.09 -14.82 3.44
N HIS A 145 5.01 -14.10 2.78
CA HIS A 145 5.34 -12.71 3.06
C HIS A 145 5.32 -11.79 1.82
N ILE A 146 4.65 -12.21 0.75
CA ILE A 146 4.53 -11.45 -0.52
C ILE A 146 4.02 -10.02 -0.27
N SER A 147 3.20 -9.82 0.74
CA SER A 147 2.65 -8.51 1.07
C SER A 147 3.65 -7.56 1.73
N GLN A 148 4.74 -8.04 2.33
CA GLN A 148 5.68 -7.19 3.08
C GLN A 148 6.34 -6.15 2.19
N PHE A 149 6.83 -6.53 1.01
CA PHE A 149 7.43 -5.56 0.10
C PHE A 149 6.41 -4.54 -0.43
N TYR A 150 5.17 -4.96 -0.68
CA TYR A 150 4.09 -4.04 -1.04
C TYR A 150 3.79 -3.04 0.08
N ASP A 151 3.63 -3.52 1.31
CA ASP A 151 3.40 -2.66 2.47
C ASP A 151 4.58 -1.69 2.66
N PHE A 152 5.83 -2.17 2.55
CA PHE A 152 7.02 -1.33 2.63
C PHE A 152 7.03 -0.21 1.57
N LEU A 153 6.72 -0.53 0.31
CA LEU A 153 6.60 0.48 -0.74
C LEU A 153 5.52 1.51 -0.43
N TYR A 154 4.36 1.04 0.04
CA TYR A 154 3.23 1.89 0.37
C TYR A 154 3.54 2.83 1.54
N LEU A 155 4.10 2.30 2.62
CA LEU A 155 4.49 3.07 3.81
C LEU A 155 5.56 4.15 3.50
N ASN A 156 6.40 3.88 2.51
CA ASN A 156 7.49 4.75 2.08
C ASN A 156 7.21 5.51 0.77
N ALA A 157 5.94 5.66 0.36
CA ALA A 157 5.59 6.43 -0.83
C ALA A 157 5.92 7.92 -0.63
N PHE A 158 6.42 8.60 -1.71
CA PHE A 158 6.97 9.95 -1.65
C PHE A 158 6.00 10.99 -1.06
N GLU A 159 4.74 10.97 -1.49
CA GLU A 159 3.72 11.89 -0.99
C GLU A 159 2.91 11.30 0.16
N ASN A 160 3.29 10.14 0.64
CA ASN A 160 2.53 9.44 1.66
C ASN A 160 2.45 10.25 2.96
N GLU A 161 3.53 10.92 3.36
CA GLU A 161 3.55 11.74 4.58
C GLU A 161 2.50 12.86 4.55
N VAL A 162 2.37 13.56 3.42
CA VAL A 162 1.41 14.67 3.29
C VAL A 162 -0.02 14.15 3.31
N VAL A 163 -0.31 13.16 2.46
CA VAL A 163 -1.65 12.56 2.34
C VAL A 163 -2.03 11.83 3.63
N MET A 164 -1.06 11.19 4.30
CA MET A 164 -1.31 10.50 5.56
C MET A 164 -1.45 11.44 6.76
N LYS A 165 -0.79 12.61 6.77
CA LYS A 165 -1.10 13.65 7.76
C LYS A 165 -2.54 14.13 7.62
N GLU A 166 -3.04 14.32 6.39
CA GLU A 166 -4.45 14.60 6.16
C GLU A 166 -5.35 13.47 6.67
N LEU A 167 -4.98 12.21 6.40
CA LEU A 167 -5.69 11.04 6.91
C LEU A 167 -5.80 11.04 8.44
N LEU A 168 -4.70 11.33 9.14
CA LEU A 168 -4.68 11.39 10.61
C LEU A 168 -5.58 12.51 11.15
N ASN A 169 -5.60 13.67 10.48
CA ASN A 169 -6.44 14.80 10.86
C ASN A 169 -7.93 14.53 10.61
N CYS A 170 -8.27 13.73 9.60
CA CYS A 170 -9.65 13.33 9.32
C CYS A 170 -10.22 12.32 10.32
N GLY A 171 -9.38 11.71 11.17
CA GLY A 171 -9.80 10.79 12.23
C GLY A 171 -10.39 9.47 11.74
N TYR A 172 -9.97 8.97 10.56
CA TYR A 172 -10.33 7.63 10.11
C TYR A 172 -9.64 6.57 10.98
N THR A 173 -10.40 5.56 11.35
CA THR A 173 -9.96 4.49 12.26
C THR A 173 -9.96 3.12 11.58
N ALA A 174 -10.63 3.01 10.44
CA ALA A 174 -10.75 1.78 9.67
C ALA A 174 -10.73 2.07 8.16
N PHE A 175 -10.34 1.05 7.39
CA PHE A 175 -10.09 1.16 5.94
C PHE A 175 -10.64 -0.06 5.22
N SER A 176 -11.25 0.17 4.05
CA SER A 176 -11.73 -0.89 3.15
C SER A 176 -11.09 -0.79 1.77
N ASP A 177 -11.03 -1.91 1.07
CA ASP A 177 -10.68 -2.01 -0.35
C ASP A 177 -11.56 -3.08 -0.99
N LEU A 178 -12.67 -2.65 -1.52
CA LEU A 178 -13.68 -3.54 -2.12
C LEU A 178 -13.18 -4.32 -3.33
N ALA A 179 -12.21 -3.77 -4.05
CA ALA A 179 -11.70 -4.37 -5.29
C ALA A 179 -10.71 -5.50 -5.03
N THR A 180 -10.07 -5.49 -3.86
CA THR A 180 -8.96 -6.37 -3.57
C THR A 180 -9.40 -7.60 -2.78
N LYS A 181 -9.15 -8.77 -3.36
CA LYS A 181 -9.24 -10.08 -2.69
C LYS A 181 -7.86 -10.66 -2.41
N SER A 182 -6.79 -9.89 -2.68
CA SER A 182 -5.40 -10.36 -2.61
C SER A 182 -4.75 -9.99 -1.28
N LEU A 183 -3.63 -10.64 -0.99
CA LEU A 183 -2.77 -10.34 0.15
C LEU A 183 -2.21 -8.90 0.11
N ASN A 184 -2.01 -8.34 -1.09
CA ASN A 184 -1.56 -6.96 -1.29
C ASN A 184 -2.78 -6.03 -1.23
N CYS A 185 -3.05 -5.49 -0.05
CA CYS A 185 -4.24 -4.70 0.22
C CYS A 185 -3.86 -3.30 0.71
N GLN A 186 -4.16 -2.29 -0.10
CA GLN A 186 -3.87 -0.88 0.23
C GLN A 186 -4.61 -0.41 1.49
N ALA A 187 -5.79 -0.93 1.77
CA ALA A 187 -6.53 -0.63 3.00
C ALA A 187 -5.80 -1.16 4.24
N ARG A 188 -5.24 -2.38 4.16
CA ARG A 188 -4.41 -2.92 5.23
C ARG A 188 -3.16 -2.07 5.43
N SER A 189 -2.45 -1.72 4.35
CA SER A 189 -1.25 -0.88 4.44
C SER A 189 -1.54 0.48 5.07
N ALA A 190 -2.71 1.08 4.80
CA ALA A 190 -3.13 2.32 5.44
C ALA A 190 -3.43 2.14 6.94
N ALA A 191 -4.07 1.03 7.33
CA ALA A 191 -4.28 0.70 8.74
C ALA A 191 -2.95 0.54 9.48
N ILE A 192 -2.00 -0.18 8.89
CA ILE A 192 -0.62 -0.34 9.40
C ILE A 192 0.03 1.03 9.57
N PHE A 193 -0.05 1.90 8.56
CA PHE A 193 0.53 3.24 8.63
C PHE A 193 -0.02 4.02 9.84
N VAL A 194 -1.34 4.09 9.99
CA VAL A 194 -1.97 4.80 11.11
C VAL A 194 -1.55 4.19 12.45
N GLY A 195 -1.49 2.86 12.53
CA GLY A 195 -1.03 2.14 13.71
C GLY A 195 0.40 2.50 14.09
N LEU A 196 1.32 2.49 13.13
CA LEU A 196 2.73 2.84 13.32
C LEU A 196 2.92 4.31 13.74
N VAL A 197 2.21 5.24 13.10
CA VAL A 197 2.26 6.66 13.48
C VAL A 197 1.80 6.86 14.92
N LYS A 198 0.69 6.24 15.30
CA LYS A 198 0.16 6.34 16.67
C LYS A 198 1.01 5.63 17.71
N ALA A 199 1.78 4.62 17.30
CA ALA A 199 2.77 3.94 18.14
C ALA A 199 4.12 4.69 18.22
N GLY A 200 4.33 5.74 17.42
CA GLY A 200 5.61 6.46 17.32
C GLY A 200 6.71 5.69 16.57
N LEU A 201 6.33 4.70 15.75
CA LEU A 201 7.26 3.77 15.08
C LEU A 201 7.38 3.99 13.57
N ILE A 202 6.75 5.02 13.02
CA ILE A 202 6.72 5.21 11.56
C ILE A 202 8.11 5.49 10.97
N ASP A 203 8.99 6.15 11.70
CA ASP A 203 10.33 6.46 11.20
C ASP A 203 11.25 5.24 11.23
N GLU A 204 11.00 4.28 12.13
CA GLU A 204 11.77 3.04 12.21
C GLU A 204 11.55 2.13 10.99
N VAL A 205 10.38 2.19 10.36
CA VAL A 205 10.06 1.38 9.16
C VAL A 205 10.55 2.02 7.84
N ARG A 206 11.31 3.11 7.91
CA ARG A 206 11.98 3.70 6.75
C ARG A 206 13.14 2.84 6.28
N ASP A 207 13.81 2.18 7.20
CA ASP A 207 14.81 1.16 6.92
C ASP A 207 14.15 -0.22 6.75
N TYR A 208 14.55 -0.94 5.69
CA TYR A 208 13.89 -2.22 5.38
C TYR A 208 14.23 -3.34 6.37
N GLU A 209 15.45 -3.36 6.90
CA GLU A 209 15.83 -4.37 7.89
C GLU A 209 15.05 -4.17 9.19
N THR A 210 14.95 -2.92 9.64
CA THR A 210 14.14 -2.56 10.81
C THR A 210 12.67 -2.87 10.59
N TYR A 211 12.14 -2.55 9.40
CA TYR A 211 10.80 -2.95 9.00
C TYR A 211 10.61 -4.47 9.08
N LEU A 212 11.52 -5.26 8.52
CA LEU A 212 11.42 -6.72 8.56
C LEU A 212 11.49 -7.26 10.00
N LYS A 213 12.37 -6.72 10.85
CA LYS A 213 12.45 -7.11 12.26
C LYS A 213 11.14 -6.85 12.98
N LEU A 214 10.56 -5.65 12.79
CA LEU A 214 9.31 -5.26 13.42
C LEU A 214 8.14 -6.18 13.01
N PHE A 215 8.09 -6.60 11.73
CA PHE A 215 7.02 -7.44 11.19
C PHE A 215 7.30 -8.95 11.25
N ARG A 216 8.48 -9.37 11.68
CA ARG A 216 8.83 -10.78 11.89
C ARG A 216 8.62 -11.27 13.32
N THR A 217 8.21 -10.41 14.21
CA THR A 217 7.84 -10.82 15.55
C THR A 217 6.60 -11.69 15.45
N SER A 218 6.69 -12.94 15.90
CA SER A 218 5.56 -13.87 15.91
C SER A 218 4.44 -13.38 16.83
N ILE A 219 3.23 -13.90 16.65
CA ILE A 219 2.03 -13.55 17.44
C ILE A 219 2.27 -13.71 18.96
N ASP A 220 3.18 -14.61 19.36
CA ASP A 220 3.58 -14.87 20.73
C ASP A 220 4.78 -14.01 21.20
N GLY A 221 5.18 -12.99 20.43
CA GLY A 221 6.27 -12.06 20.77
C GLY A 221 7.66 -12.60 20.53
N ARG A 222 7.82 -13.78 19.94
CA ARG A 222 9.13 -14.32 19.57
C ARG A 222 9.57 -13.73 18.23
N ALA A 223 10.82 -13.28 18.17
CA ALA A 223 11.43 -12.91 16.90
C ALA A 223 11.54 -14.16 16.02
N VAL A 224 10.90 -14.13 14.86
CA VAL A 224 11.12 -15.13 13.83
C VAL A 224 12.42 -14.74 13.15
N GLY A 225 13.53 -15.36 13.54
CA GLY A 225 14.84 -15.12 12.97
C GLY A 225 14.88 -15.47 11.48
N PRO A 226 15.87 -14.96 10.73
CA PRO A 226 16.06 -15.33 9.32
C PRO A 226 16.26 -16.85 9.12
N GLU A 227 16.66 -17.55 10.15
CA GLU A 227 16.91 -19.00 10.16
C GLU A 227 15.64 -19.85 10.14
N SER A 228 14.47 -19.29 10.45
CA SER A 228 13.20 -20.02 10.40
C SER A 228 12.60 -20.13 8.97
N TYR A 229 13.30 -19.64 7.99
CA TYR A 229 12.95 -19.79 6.57
C TYR A 229 13.65 -21.02 5.98
N GLU A 230 13.29 -22.21 6.43
CA GLU A 230 13.68 -23.44 5.73
C GLU A 230 13.17 -23.36 4.29
N GLY A 231 14.09 -23.41 3.32
CA GLY A 231 13.80 -23.36 1.89
C GLY A 231 14.01 -22.00 1.21
N VAL A 232 14.35 -20.95 1.94
CA VAL A 232 14.84 -19.71 1.31
C VAL A 232 16.32 -19.89 0.98
N PRO A 233 16.75 -19.69 -0.28
CA PRO A 233 18.18 -19.70 -0.60
C PRO A 233 18.91 -18.78 0.39
N PRO A 234 20.09 -19.19 0.90
CA PRO A 234 20.86 -18.32 1.78
C PRO A 234 21.05 -16.98 1.07
N PHE A 235 20.89 -15.89 1.81
CA PHE A 235 21.13 -14.56 1.28
C PHE A 235 22.45 -14.57 0.53
N ILE A 236 22.41 -14.29 -0.76
CA ILE A 236 23.63 -14.11 -1.53
C ILE A 236 24.34 -12.95 -0.85
N ASN A 237 25.51 -13.21 -0.29
CA ASN A 237 26.33 -12.24 0.41
C ASN A 237 26.38 -10.93 -0.38
N GLY A 238 25.87 -9.84 0.20
CA GLY A 238 25.80 -8.53 -0.42
C GLY A 238 24.43 -8.08 -0.95
N ALA A 239 23.39 -8.91 -0.91
CA ALA A 239 22.04 -8.54 -1.34
C ALA A 239 21.31 -7.61 -0.34
N TYR A 240 21.74 -7.56 0.89
CA TYR A 240 21.33 -6.60 1.90
C TYR A 240 22.38 -5.50 2.04
N ARG A 241 22.46 -4.65 1.08
CA ARG A 241 22.84 -3.28 1.40
C ARG A 241 21.58 -2.60 1.88
N PRO A 242 21.59 -2.00 3.09
CA PRO A 242 20.49 -1.15 3.51
C PRO A 242 20.21 -0.20 2.34
N LEU A 243 18.94 0.03 2.05
CA LEU A 243 18.56 1.15 1.19
C LEU A 243 19.36 2.32 1.73
N SER A 244 20.22 2.90 0.91
CA SER A 244 20.72 4.24 1.18
C SER A 244 19.49 5.00 1.62
N PRO A 245 19.47 5.56 2.86
CA PRO A 245 18.23 5.95 3.51
C PRO A 245 17.37 6.57 2.44
N VAL A 246 16.15 6.07 2.28
CA VAL A 246 15.19 6.68 1.35
C VAL A 246 15.28 8.12 1.76
N VAL A 247 15.92 8.96 0.93
CA VAL A 247 16.26 10.32 1.32
C VAL A 247 14.95 10.87 1.82
N PRO A 248 14.78 11.08 3.13
CA PRO A 248 13.51 11.52 3.65
C PRO A 248 13.18 12.71 2.80
N CYS A 249 11.96 12.78 2.29
CA CYS A 249 11.56 13.92 1.48
C CYS A 249 11.95 15.14 2.27
N LYS A 250 13.06 15.78 1.87
CA LYS A 250 13.54 17.05 2.45
C LYS A 250 12.69 18.18 1.90
N LEU A 251 11.38 18.00 1.90
CA LEU A 251 10.49 19.12 1.96
C LEU A 251 10.69 19.68 3.37
N GLY A 252 11.30 20.84 3.47
CA GLY A 252 11.41 21.54 4.72
C GLY A 252 10.01 21.74 5.31
N LYS A 253 9.92 21.94 6.62
CA LYS A 253 8.63 22.14 7.32
C LYS A 253 7.73 23.16 6.59
N LYS A 254 8.30 24.23 6.04
CA LYS A 254 7.59 25.25 5.25
C LYS A 254 7.03 24.74 3.91
N GLU A 255 7.75 23.85 3.23
CA GLU A 255 7.30 23.28 1.95
C GLU A 255 6.20 22.23 2.17
N VAL A 256 6.26 21.50 3.27
CA VAL A 256 5.17 20.60 3.71
C VAL A 256 3.95 21.42 4.12
N GLU A 257 4.13 22.52 4.85
CA GLU A 257 3.03 23.42 5.25
C GLU A 257 2.40 24.13 4.02
N ALA A 258 3.21 24.55 3.05
CA ALA A 258 2.73 25.14 1.79
C ALA A 258 1.93 24.13 0.96
N TYR A 259 2.44 22.91 0.79
CA TYR A 259 1.72 21.84 0.13
C TYR A 259 0.40 21.51 0.83
N TYR A 260 0.39 21.53 2.17
CA TYR A 260 -0.81 21.34 2.98
C TYR A 260 -1.83 22.44 2.78
N ALA A 261 -1.38 23.70 2.80
CA ALA A 261 -2.25 24.85 2.58
C ALA A 261 -2.91 24.79 1.20
N GLU A 262 -2.15 24.40 0.16
CA GLU A 262 -2.63 24.29 -1.22
C GLU A 262 -3.63 23.15 -1.38
N HIS A 263 -3.37 21.98 -0.77
CA HIS A 263 -4.23 20.80 -0.92
C HIS A 263 -5.42 20.77 0.06
N CYS A 264 -5.29 21.35 1.26
CA CYS A 264 -6.44 21.57 2.15
C CYS A 264 -7.38 22.64 1.62
N TYR A 265 -6.84 23.69 0.98
CA TYR A 265 -7.65 24.71 0.32
C TYR A 265 -8.51 24.13 -0.81
N MET A 266 -7.98 23.14 -1.56
CA MET A 266 -8.74 22.43 -2.58
C MET A 266 -9.87 21.54 -2.02
N LEU A 267 -9.77 21.09 -0.78
CA LEU A 267 -10.84 20.31 -0.11
C LEU A 267 -11.99 21.18 0.38
N THR A 268 -11.72 22.42 0.74
CA THR A 268 -12.75 23.38 1.24
C THR A 268 -13.47 24.11 0.12
N ASN A 269 -12.88 24.26 -1.07
CA ASN A 269 -13.43 25.05 -2.18
C ASN A 269 -13.99 24.21 -3.35
N ARG A 270 -14.18 22.90 -3.23
CA ARG A 270 -14.82 22.10 -4.28
C ARG A 270 -16.32 22.36 -4.37
N LYS A 271 -16.70 23.53 -4.86
CA LYS A 271 -17.96 23.77 -5.58
C LYS A 271 -17.78 23.98 -7.09
N SER A 272 -16.57 23.97 -7.59
CA SER A 272 -16.31 24.09 -9.05
C SER A 272 -14.96 23.48 -9.39
N GLU A 273 -14.98 22.67 -10.44
CA GLU A 273 -13.88 22.21 -11.28
C GLU A 273 -13.50 20.73 -11.20
N ASP A 274 -14.29 19.97 -11.99
CA ASP A 274 -13.96 18.61 -12.46
C ASP A 274 -12.82 18.58 -13.51
N ASN A 275 -11.88 19.53 -13.51
CA ASN A 275 -10.92 19.71 -14.60
C ASN A 275 -9.45 19.44 -14.27
N TYR A 276 -9.16 18.53 -13.33
CA TYR A 276 -7.77 18.05 -13.12
C TYR A 276 -7.65 16.53 -13.26
N LEU A 277 -8.29 15.96 -14.30
CA LEU A 277 -8.17 14.54 -14.62
C LEU A 277 -7.33 14.26 -15.88
N ASP A 278 -6.81 15.29 -16.54
CA ASP A 278 -5.98 15.14 -17.73
C ASP A 278 -4.67 15.94 -17.57
N VAL A 279 -3.68 15.37 -16.86
CA VAL A 279 -2.25 15.44 -17.21
C VAL A 279 -1.54 14.28 -16.52
#